data_221d160635dee22509edce6281822107
#
_entry.id   221d160635dee22509edce6281822107
#
_cell.length_a   1.000
_cell.length_b   1.000
_cell.length_c   1.000
_cell.angle_alpha   90.00
_cell.angle_beta   90.00
_cell.angle_gamma   90.00
#
_symmetry.space_group_name_H-M   'P 1'
#
loop_
_entity.id
_entity.type
_entity.pdbx_description
1 polymer ?
#
loop_
_entity_poly.entity_id
_entity_poly.type
_entity_poly.pdbx_seq_one_letter_code
_entity_poly.pdbx_strand_id
1 'polypeptide(L)'
;VCGKVYAPTDLINPYSTLTGARPLLKNSEHFFFKLSDPRCVSFLEEWTQNGQHVQPEVARKVKEWFSVRTNPDGTTSEGLGDWDISRDAPYFGIEIPDAPGKYFYVWLDAPVGYLASLKNLLDKACIEVDIDDDTPEPSGITYERYMAQPDLEQVHFICKDIITFHTLFWPAMLKFSGRKTPDKIC
;
A
#
# COMPACT_ATOMS: atom_id res chain seq x y z
N VAL A 1 -11.13 -19.71 -14.26
CA VAL A 1 -11.04 -18.30 -13.84
C VAL A 1 -9.57 -17.96 -13.79
N CYS A 2 -9.11 -16.99 -14.61
CA CYS A 2 -7.67 -16.72 -14.79
C CYS A 2 -7.07 -15.77 -13.72
N GLY A 3 -7.89 -15.18 -12.84
CA GLY A 3 -7.43 -14.25 -11.80
C GLY A 3 -6.80 -12.95 -12.32
N LYS A 4 -6.86 -12.67 -13.62
CA LYS A 4 -6.30 -11.45 -14.22
C LYS A 4 -7.21 -10.26 -13.98
N VAL A 5 -6.63 -9.10 -13.72
CA VAL A 5 -7.35 -7.83 -13.62
C VAL A 5 -7.50 -7.24 -15.03
N TYR A 6 -8.69 -6.79 -15.35
CA TYR A 6 -9.05 -6.19 -16.63
C TYR A 6 -9.66 -4.80 -16.40
N ALA A 7 -9.49 -3.90 -17.36
CA ALA A 7 -10.31 -2.70 -17.39
C ALA A 7 -11.77 -3.06 -17.73
N PRO A 8 -12.78 -2.35 -17.22
CA PRO A 8 -14.18 -2.63 -17.53
C PRO A 8 -14.50 -2.64 -19.03
N THR A 9 -13.77 -1.84 -19.80
CA THR A 9 -13.89 -1.73 -21.26
C THR A 9 -13.30 -2.92 -22.03
N ASP A 10 -12.44 -3.72 -21.40
CA ASP A 10 -11.80 -4.90 -22.02
C ASP A 10 -12.70 -6.15 -21.93
N LEU A 11 -13.81 -6.07 -21.20
CA LEU A 11 -14.68 -7.20 -20.96
C LEU A 11 -15.59 -7.45 -22.16
N ILE A 12 -15.56 -8.69 -22.69
CA ILE A 12 -16.42 -9.13 -23.81
C ILE A 12 -17.67 -9.81 -23.23
N ASN A 13 -18.85 -9.27 -23.54
CA ASN A 13 -20.14 -9.79 -23.07
C ASN A 13 -20.20 -10.07 -21.55
N PRO A 14 -19.84 -9.09 -20.71
CA PRO A 14 -19.85 -9.30 -19.27
C PRO A 14 -21.28 -9.52 -18.74
N TYR A 15 -21.38 -10.40 -17.74
CA TYR A 15 -22.64 -10.62 -16.99
C TYR A 15 -22.33 -11.04 -15.55
N SER A 16 -23.27 -10.75 -14.66
CA SER A 16 -23.17 -11.19 -13.26
C SER A 16 -23.41 -12.70 -13.17
N THR A 17 -22.50 -13.42 -12.56
CA THR A 17 -22.68 -14.87 -12.32
C THR A 17 -23.78 -15.17 -11.29
N LEU A 18 -24.17 -14.19 -10.48
CA LEU A 18 -25.21 -14.33 -9.45
C LEU A 18 -26.60 -14.04 -10.00
N THR A 19 -26.74 -13.03 -10.86
CA THR A 19 -28.08 -12.55 -11.30
C THR A 19 -28.32 -12.69 -12.79
N GLY A 20 -27.28 -12.97 -13.59
CA GLY A 20 -27.37 -12.95 -15.06
C GLY A 20 -27.45 -11.53 -15.65
N ALA A 21 -27.50 -10.49 -14.83
CA ALA A 21 -27.65 -9.12 -15.31
C ALA A 21 -26.40 -8.66 -16.06
N ARG A 22 -26.59 -7.85 -17.10
CA ARG A 22 -25.48 -7.18 -17.79
C ARG A 22 -25.11 -5.91 -17.04
N PRO A 23 -23.79 -5.65 -16.79
CA PRO A 23 -23.35 -4.43 -16.17
C PRO A 23 -23.56 -3.23 -17.11
N LEU A 24 -23.81 -2.08 -16.50
CA LEU A 24 -23.88 -0.80 -17.20
C LEU A 24 -22.57 -0.04 -16.98
N LEU A 25 -22.05 0.59 -18.04
CA LEU A 25 -20.92 1.51 -17.92
C LEU A 25 -21.40 2.80 -17.25
N LYS A 26 -20.67 3.22 -16.24
CA LYS A 26 -20.90 4.47 -15.50
C LYS A 26 -19.58 5.20 -15.35
N ASN A 27 -19.58 6.50 -15.62
CA ASN A 27 -18.43 7.34 -15.34
C ASN A 27 -18.38 7.66 -13.85
N SER A 28 -17.19 7.62 -13.28
CA SER A 28 -16.91 8.03 -11.91
C SER A 28 -15.56 8.70 -11.83
N GLU A 29 -15.42 9.68 -10.96
CA GLU A 29 -14.13 10.29 -10.63
C GLU A 29 -13.41 9.42 -9.60
N HIS A 30 -12.09 9.24 -9.78
CA HIS A 30 -11.28 8.42 -8.90
C HIS A 30 -10.03 9.17 -8.45
N PHE A 31 -9.56 8.84 -7.25
CA PHE A 31 -8.30 9.31 -6.72
C PHE A 31 -7.20 8.30 -7.03
N PHE A 32 -6.06 8.82 -7.48
CA PHE A 32 -4.91 7.99 -7.83
C PHE A 32 -3.69 8.37 -6.99
N PHE A 33 -2.99 7.36 -6.48
CA PHE A 33 -1.64 7.55 -5.98
C PHE A 33 -0.68 7.53 -7.18
N LYS A 34 0.04 8.63 -7.38
CA LYS A 34 0.87 8.82 -8.56
C LYS A 34 2.21 8.08 -8.46
N LEU A 35 2.18 6.76 -8.64
CA LEU A 35 3.40 5.95 -8.66
C LEU A 35 4.33 6.30 -9.83
N SER A 36 3.78 6.80 -10.95
CA SER A 36 4.55 7.25 -12.12
C SER A 36 5.31 8.57 -11.90
N ASP A 37 5.12 9.26 -10.76
CA ASP A 37 5.91 10.46 -10.44
C ASP A 37 7.41 10.11 -10.42
N PRO A 38 8.27 10.85 -11.16
CA PRO A 38 9.71 10.54 -11.25
C PRO A 38 10.41 10.42 -9.89
N ARG A 39 9.97 11.17 -8.87
CA ARG A 39 10.52 11.07 -7.51
C ARG A 39 10.17 9.73 -6.88
N CYS A 40 8.95 9.23 -7.12
CA CYS A 40 8.50 7.94 -6.63
C CYS A 40 9.23 6.81 -7.34
N VAL A 41 9.32 6.86 -8.66
CA VAL A 41 10.05 5.87 -9.47
C VAL A 41 11.50 5.79 -9.04
N SER A 42 12.21 6.92 -8.96
CA SER A 42 13.63 6.97 -8.55
C SER A 42 13.85 6.39 -7.16
N PHE A 43 12.99 6.76 -6.19
CA PHE A 43 13.07 6.19 -4.85
C PHE A 43 12.86 4.67 -4.84
N LEU A 44 11.83 4.17 -5.53
CA LEU A 44 11.50 2.75 -5.54
C LEU A 44 12.55 1.92 -6.28
N GLU A 45 13.12 2.43 -7.37
CA GLU A 45 14.24 1.76 -8.05
C GLU A 45 15.45 1.65 -7.13
N GLU A 46 15.88 2.74 -6.50
CA GLU A 46 17.00 2.72 -5.56
C GLU A 46 16.72 1.76 -4.40
N TRP A 47 15.56 1.88 -3.77
CA TRP A 47 15.19 1.09 -2.60
C TRP A 47 15.09 -0.41 -2.90
N THR A 48 14.53 -0.81 -4.06
CA THR A 48 14.36 -2.22 -4.41
C THR A 48 15.60 -2.86 -5.04
N GLN A 49 16.52 -2.07 -5.63
CA GLN A 49 17.65 -2.59 -6.40
C GLN A 49 19.00 -2.49 -5.66
N ASN A 50 19.06 -1.85 -4.49
CA ASN A 50 20.31 -1.70 -3.72
C ASN A 50 20.78 -2.99 -3.01
N GLY A 51 19.99 -4.06 -3.04
CA GLY A 51 20.31 -5.37 -2.45
C GLY A 51 20.15 -5.43 -0.91
N GLN A 52 19.59 -4.39 -0.27
CA GLN A 52 19.46 -4.33 1.19
C GLN A 52 18.04 -4.68 1.67
N HIS A 53 17.01 -4.30 0.91
CA HIS A 53 15.64 -4.31 1.39
C HIS A 53 14.79 -5.49 0.90
N VAL A 54 15.14 -6.08 -0.23
CA VAL A 54 14.37 -7.18 -0.83
C VAL A 54 15.29 -8.33 -1.26
N GLN A 55 14.74 -9.53 -1.28
CA GLN A 55 15.47 -10.71 -1.74
C GLN A 55 15.82 -10.59 -3.25
N PRO A 56 16.94 -11.19 -3.72
CA PRO A 56 17.38 -11.05 -5.11
C PRO A 56 16.35 -11.47 -6.15
N GLU A 57 15.55 -12.51 -5.87
CA GLU A 57 14.48 -12.97 -6.76
C GLU A 57 13.39 -11.92 -6.90
N VAL A 58 13.02 -11.31 -5.77
CA VAL A 58 12.01 -10.24 -5.71
C VAL A 58 12.53 -9.00 -6.43
N ALA A 59 13.77 -8.59 -6.18
CA ALA A 59 14.39 -7.44 -6.85
C ALA A 59 14.38 -7.60 -8.39
N ARG A 60 14.72 -8.79 -8.90
CA ARG A 60 14.66 -9.09 -10.34
C ARG A 60 13.24 -8.95 -10.90
N LYS A 61 12.24 -9.46 -10.16
CA LYS A 61 10.82 -9.37 -10.55
C LYS A 61 10.31 -7.94 -10.54
N VAL A 62 10.63 -7.21 -9.49
CA VAL A 62 10.23 -5.80 -9.34
C VAL A 62 10.86 -4.92 -10.43
N LYS A 63 12.10 -5.20 -10.82
CA LYS A 63 12.77 -4.49 -11.92
C LYS A 63 12.00 -4.54 -13.24
N GLU A 64 11.29 -5.63 -13.50
CA GLU A 64 10.46 -5.74 -14.72
C GLU A 64 9.30 -4.72 -14.73
N TRP A 65 8.83 -4.27 -13.55
CA TRP A 65 7.73 -3.31 -13.44
C TRP A 65 8.14 -1.86 -13.71
N PHE A 66 9.43 -1.55 -13.62
CA PHE A 66 9.96 -0.24 -14.02
C PHE A 66 10.20 -0.14 -15.52
N SER A 67 10.22 -1.27 -16.22
CA SER A 67 10.55 -1.30 -17.64
C SER A 67 9.35 -0.88 -18.49
N VAL A 68 9.59 -0.01 -19.44
CA VAL A 68 8.63 0.29 -20.51
C VAL A 68 8.40 -0.99 -21.34
N ARG A 69 7.14 -1.35 -21.52
CA ARG A 69 6.75 -2.53 -22.33
C ARG A 69 6.08 -2.07 -23.60
N THR A 70 6.50 -2.65 -24.72
CA THR A 70 5.78 -2.50 -25.98
C THR A 70 4.70 -3.58 -26.07
N ASN A 71 3.47 -3.18 -26.15
CA ASN A 71 2.34 -4.09 -26.34
C ASN A 71 2.34 -4.70 -27.76
N PRO A 72 1.63 -5.81 -27.98
CA PRO A 72 1.52 -6.43 -29.30
C PRO A 72 0.91 -5.52 -30.39
N ASP A 73 0.15 -4.51 -29.99
CA ASP A 73 -0.47 -3.49 -30.85
C ASP A 73 0.46 -2.33 -31.21
N GLY A 74 1.74 -2.36 -30.74
CA GLY A 74 2.74 -1.33 -30.98
C GLY A 74 2.65 -0.13 -30.02
N THR A 75 1.72 -0.11 -29.09
CA THR A 75 1.67 0.90 -28.03
C THR A 75 2.71 0.62 -26.96
N THR A 76 3.28 1.66 -26.37
CA THR A 76 4.18 1.52 -25.22
C THR A 76 3.38 1.77 -23.94
N SER A 77 3.40 0.80 -23.00
CA SER A 77 2.99 1.08 -21.62
C SER A 77 4.19 1.64 -20.88
N GLU A 78 4.00 2.78 -20.24
CA GLU A 78 4.96 3.29 -19.27
C GLU A 78 5.14 2.29 -18.12
N GLY A 79 6.30 2.31 -17.45
CA GLY A 79 6.67 1.30 -16.46
C GLY A 79 5.68 1.15 -15.31
N LEU A 80 5.76 2.00 -14.28
CA LEU A 80 4.80 2.00 -13.17
C LEU A 80 3.57 2.84 -13.54
N GLY A 81 2.39 2.20 -13.59
CA GLY A 81 1.11 2.90 -13.70
C GLY A 81 0.66 3.49 -12.36
N ASP A 82 -0.12 4.58 -12.43
CA ASP A 82 -0.73 5.17 -11.24
C ASP A 82 -1.75 4.20 -10.62
N TRP A 83 -1.85 4.24 -9.31
CA TRP A 83 -2.69 3.32 -8.56
C TRP A 83 -4.00 3.97 -8.13
N ASP A 84 -5.14 3.41 -8.59
CA ASP A 84 -6.47 3.82 -8.16
C ASP A 84 -6.70 3.40 -6.70
N ILE A 85 -6.77 4.40 -5.82
CA ILE A 85 -6.89 4.25 -4.37
C ILE A 85 -8.32 4.52 -3.86
N SER A 86 -9.28 4.72 -4.75
CA SER A 86 -10.66 5.04 -4.37
C SER A 86 -11.69 4.00 -4.84
N ARG A 87 -12.81 3.96 -4.15
CA ARG A 87 -13.97 3.12 -4.50
C ARG A 87 -15.25 3.91 -4.29
N ASP A 88 -16.23 3.70 -5.15
CA ASP A 88 -17.56 4.28 -5.02
C ASP A 88 -18.44 3.51 -4.03
N ALA A 89 -19.36 4.21 -3.40
CA ALA A 89 -20.44 3.58 -2.65
C ALA A 89 -21.32 2.69 -3.58
N PRO A 90 -21.84 1.54 -3.06
CA PRO A 90 -21.67 1.00 -1.73
C PRO A 90 -20.32 0.25 -1.59
N TYR A 91 -19.52 0.65 -0.65
CA TYR A 91 -18.23 0.01 -0.35
C TYR A 91 -17.98 0.02 1.15
N PHE A 92 -17.45 -1.05 1.71
CA PHE A 92 -17.03 -1.11 3.10
C PHE A 92 -15.58 -0.65 3.22
N GLY A 93 -15.34 0.48 3.86
CA GLY A 93 -14.02 1.05 4.00
C GLY A 93 -14.03 2.41 4.72
N ILE A 94 -12.89 3.06 4.77
CA ILE A 94 -12.73 4.40 5.33
C ILE A 94 -13.12 5.42 4.26
N GLU A 95 -14.04 6.30 4.58
CA GLU A 95 -14.45 7.37 3.65
C GLU A 95 -13.31 8.37 3.45
N ILE A 96 -13.11 8.79 2.20
CA ILE A 96 -12.08 9.77 1.85
C ILE A 96 -12.53 11.15 2.36
N PRO A 97 -11.72 11.86 3.15
CA PRO A 97 -12.04 13.20 3.60
C PRO A 97 -12.38 14.12 2.42
N ASP A 98 -13.39 14.95 2.59
CA ASP A 98 -13.87 15.93 1.60
C ASP A 98 -14.38 15.33 0.27
N ALA A 99 -14.61 14.00 0.22
CA ALA A 99 -15.13 13.30 -0.96
C ALA A 99 -16.28 12.34 -0.57
N PRO A 100 -17.48 12.85 -0.24
CA PRO A 100 -18.60 12.04 0.20
C PRO A 100 -18.96 10.92 -0.79
N GLY A 101 -19.16 9.70 -0.28
CA GLY A 101 -19.45 8.51 -1.08
C GLY A 101 -18.25 7.90 -1.79
N LYS A 102 -17.04 8.39 -1.51
CA LYS A 102 -15.78 7.80 -1.95
C LYS A 102 -15.03 7.19 -0.76
N TYR A 103 -14.51 6.01 -0.93
CA TYR A 103 -13.84 5.23 0.11
C TYR A 103 -12.43 4.88 -0.34
N PHE A 104 -11.51 4.80 0.63
CA PHE A 104 -10.18 4.28 0.34
C PHE A 104 -10.26 2.80 -0.04
N TYR A 105 -9.50 2.44 -1.07
CA TYR A 105 -9.33 1.04 -1.44
C TYR A 105 -8.58 0.30 -0.34
N VAL A 106 -9.05 -0.89 0.01
CA VAL A 106 -8.55 -1.69 1.14
C VAL A 106 -7.03 -1.87 1.18
N TRP A 107 -6.35 -1.92 0.05
CA TRP A 107 -4.89 -2.05 0.01
C TRP A 107 -4.14 -0.76 0.30
N LEU A 108 -4.83 0.37 0.39
CA LEU A 108 -4.25 1.60 0.92
C LEU A 108 -4.29 1.60 2.45
N ASP A 109 -5.41 1.20 3.06
CA ASP A 109 -5.61 1.25 4.50
C ASP A 109 -5.10 0.00 5.23
N ALA A 110 -5.16 -1.19 4.62
CA ALA A 110 -4.76 -2.44 5.24
C ALA A 110 -3.32 -2.42 5.79
N PRO A 111 -2.29 -1.95 5.07
CA PRO A 111 -0.93 -1.88 5.61
C PRO A 111 -0.77 -0.88 6.77
N VAL A 112 -1.64 0.13 6.87
CA VAL A 112 -1.67 1.05 8.03
C VAL A 112 -1.99 0.29 9.31
N GLY A 113 -2.68 -0.85 9.20
CA GLY A 113 -2.95 -1.76 10.31
C GLY A 113 -1.68 -2.23 11.06
N TYR A 114 -0.54 -2.33 10.37
CA TYR A 114 0.74 -2.65 11.02
C TYR A 114 1.15 -1.56 12.02
N LEU A 115 1.02 -0.30 11.62
CA LEU A 115 1.34 0.84 12.48
C LEU A 115 0.29 1.01 13.59
N ALA A 116 -0.98 0.86 13.25
CA ALA A 116 -2.09 0.99 14.20
C ALA A 116 -2.03 -0.10 15.28
N SER A 117 -1.70 -1.34 14.91
CA SER A 117 -1.54 -2.44 15.87
C SER A 117 -0.40 -2.18 16.85
N LEU A 118 0.76 -1.75 16.35
CA LEU A 118 1.90 -1.39 17.19
C LEU A 118 1.57 -0.21 18.10
N LYS A 119 0.95 0.83 17.57
CA LYS A 119 0.52 1.97 18.37
C LYS A 119 -0.42 1.56 19.49
N ASN A 120 -1.44 0.76 19.18
CA ASN A 120 -2.39 0.27 20.18
C ASN A 120 -1.71 -0.58 21.28
N LEU A 121 -0.70 -1.37 20.92
CA LEU A 121 0.09 -2.11 21.90
C LEU A 121 0.85 -1.18 22.85
N LEU A 122 1.54 -0.20 22.30
CA LEU A 122 2.35 0.74 23.09
C LEU A 122 1.48 1.66 23.95
N ASP A 123 0.36 2.13 23.42
CA ASP A 123 -0.61 2.94 24.18
C ASP A 123 -1.15 2.16 25.39
N LYS A 124 -1.46 0.88 25.24
CA LYS A 124 -1.89 0.01 26.35
C LYS A 124 -0.77 -0.23 27.38
N ALA A 125 0.44 -0.51 26.92
CA ALA A 125 1.57 -0.73 27.79
C ALA A 125 1.92 0.53 28.63
N CYS A 126 1.71 1.73 28.09
CA CYS A 126 1.89 2.97 28.83
C CYS A 126 0.86 3.15 29.95
N ILE A 127 -0.37 2.67 29.76
CA ILE A 127 -1.46 2.80 30.76
C ILE A 127 -1.28 1.83 31.92
N GLU A 128 -0.75 0.63 31.68
CA GLU A 128 -0.62 -0.41 32.72
C GLU A 128 0.46 -0.12 33.77
N VAL A 129 1.36 0.83 33.52
CA VAL A 129 2.47 1.16 34.43
C VAL A 129 2.13 2.35 35.37
N ASP A 130 1.01 3.05 35.13
CA ASP A 130 0.62 4.25 35.89
C ASP A 130 -0.07 3.95 37.24
N ILE A 131 -0.06 2.71 37.75
CA ILE A 131 -0.93 2.36 38.89
C ILE A 131 -0.27 2.62 40.25
N ASP A 132 1.03 2.94 40.34
CA ASP A 132 1.71 2.91 41.67
C ASP A 132 2.69 4.06 41.99
N ASP A 133 2.73 5.18 41.30
CA ASP A 133 3.64 6.25 41.70
C ASP A 133 3.08 7.66 41.47
N ASP A 134 3.27 8.54 42.47
CA ASP A 134 2.94 9.97 42.47
C ASP A 134 3.69 10.82 41.43
N THR A 135 4.29 10.22 40.41
CA THR A 135 5.00 10.92 39.33
C THR A 135 4.18 10.92 38.04
N PRO A 136 3.91 12.10 37.43
CA PRO A 136 3.07 12.23 36.26
C PRO A 136 3.76 11.90 34.93
N GLU A 137 4.85 11.15 34.92
CA GLU A 137 5.55 10.73 33.68
C GLU A 137 5.06 9.34 33.29
N PRO A 138 4.48 9.17 32.06
CA PRO A 138 4.14 7.83 31.58
C PRO A 138 5.40 6.98 31.50
N SER A 139 5.44 5.89 32.27
CA SER A 139 6.62 5.02 32.40
C SER A 139 6.85 4.14 31.16
N GLY A 140 5.96 4.19 30.18
CA GLY A 140 6.07 3.46 28.93
C GLY A 140 6.72 4.27 27.78
N ILE A 141 7.25 3.55 26.78
CA ILE A 141 7.74 4.18 25.55
C ILE A 141 6.56 4.52 24.62
N THR A 142 6.40 5.79 24.24
CA THR A 142 5.37 6.19 23.26
C THR A 142 5.67 5.63 21.88
N TYR A 143 4.63 5.52 21.03
CA TYR A 143 4.78 5.07 19.65
C TYR A 143 5.81 5.89 18.87
N GLU A 144 5.77 7.22 19.00
CA GLU A 144 6.69 8.13 18.31
C GLU A 144 8.14 7.91 18.77
N ARG A 145 8.35 7.76 20.07
CA ARG A 145 9.67 7.51 20.65
C ARG A 145 10.19 6.11 20.27
N TYR A 146 9.31 5.11 20.20
CA TYR A 146 9.67 3.77 19.74
C TYR A 146 10.10 3.80 18.26
N MET A 147 9.30 4.44 17.40
CA MET A 147 9.58 4.53 15.96
C MET A 147 10.81 5.40 15.63
N ALA A 148 11.22 6.28 16.53
CA ALA A 148 12.41 7.13 16.37
C ALA A 148 13.72 6.47 16.83
N GLN A 149 13.68 5.24 17.34
CA GLN A 149 14.90 4.55 17.77
C GLN A 149 15.81 4.26 16.57
N PRO A 150 17.11 4.60 16.66
CA PRO A 150 18.03 4.47 15.52
C PRO A 150 18.34 3.02 15.14
N ASP A 151 18.22 2.10 16.09
CA ASP A 151 18.47 0.67 15.95
C ASP A 151 17.20 -0.16 15.69
N LEU A 152 16.06 0.50 15.54
CA LEU A 152 14.80 -0.16 15.18
C LEU A 152 14.89 -0.73 13.77
N GLU A 153 14.76 -2.03 13.63
CA GLU A 153 14.63 -2.73 12.35
C GLU A 153 13.18 -3.19 12.12
N GLN A 154 12.63 -2.87 10.93
CA GLN A 154 11.30 -3.32 10.51
C GLN A 154 11.45 -4.37 9.40
N VAL A 155 11.05 -5.61 9.69
CA VAL A 155 11.07 -6.71 8.74
C VAL A 155 9.66 -7.20 8.46
N HIS A 156 9.27 -7.25 7.20
CA HIS A 156 7.97 -7.77 6.76
C HIS A 156 8.14 -9.17 6.16
N PHE A 157 7.49 -10.15 6.76
CA PHE A 157 7.37 -11.51 6.22
C PHE A 157 6.04 -11.64 5.51
N ILE A 158 6.07 -11.79 4.19
CA ILE A 158 4.88 -11.74 3.34
C ILE A 158 4.84 -12.86 2.30
N CYS A 159 3.63 -13.15 1.80
CA CYS A 159 3.45 -14.09 0.69
C CYS A 159 3.76 -13.42 -0.65
N LYS A 160 4.17 -14.23 -1.64
CA LYS A 160 4.48 -13.79 -3.01
C LYS A 160 3.34 -13.02 -3.69
N ASP A 161 2.09 -13.31 -3.35
CA ASP A 161 0.92 -12.74 -3.99
C ASP A 161 0.69 -11.24 -3.63
N ILE A 162 1.29 -10.80 -2.51
CA ILE A 162 1.21 -9.41 -2.03
C ILE A 162 2.54 -8.67 -2.11
N ILE A 163 3.53 -9.24 -2.81
CA ILE A 163 4.87 -8.66 -2.93
C ILE A 163 4.84 -7.27 -3.57
N THR A 164 3.98 -7.08 -4.59
CA THR A 164 3.81 -5.79 -5.27
C THR A 164 3.41 -4.68 -4.31
N PHE A 165 2.48 -4.96 -3.40
CA PHE A 165 2.02 -3.98 -2.42
C PHE A 165 3.11 -3.62 -1.42
N HIS A 166 3.94 -4.57 -1.01
CA HIS A 166 4.98 -4.36 -0.01
C HIS A 166 6.31 -3.86 -0.58
N THR A 167 6.52 -3.98 -1.89
CA THR A 167 7.75 -3.50 -2.54
C THR A 167 7.58 -2.21 -3.33
N LEU A 168 6.35 -1.83 -3.67
CA LEU A 168 6.05 -0.60 -4.40
C LEU A 168 5.18 0.35 -3.58
N PHE A 169 3.92 -0.04 -3.31
CA PHE A 169 2.94 0.87 -2.70
C PHE A 169 3.28 1.24 -1.27
N TRP A 170 3.54 0.26 -0.41
CA TRP A 170 3.79 0.49 1.01
C TRP A 170 5.04 1.33 1.28
N PRO A 171 6.23 1.03 0.69
CA PRO A 171 7.40 1.89 0.85
C PRO A 171 7.19 3.31 0.33
N ALA A 172 6.49 3.47 -0.81
CA ALA A 172 6.16 4.79 -1.34
C ALA A 172 5.25 5.58 -0.40
N MET A 173 4.18 4.95 0.10
CA MET A 173 3.29 5.59 1.07
C MET A 173 4.03 6.06 2.32
N LEU A 174 4.88 5.22 2.90
CA LEU A 174 5.68 5.57 4.07
C LEU A 174 6.65 6.70 3.78
N LYS A 175 7.43 6.58 2.70
CA LYS A 175 8.42 7.59 2.30
C LYS A 175 7.79 8.96 2.13
N PHE A 176 6.72 9.05 1.35
CA PHE A 176 6.08 10.33 1.02
C PHE A 176 5.15 10.87 2.11
N SER A 177 4.84 10.04 3.12
CA SER A 177 4.20 10.51 4.36
C SER A 177 5.20 10.84 5.48
N GLY A 178 6.52 10.83 5.21
CA GLY A 178 7.56 11.15 6.17
C GLY A 178 7.79 10.08 7.24
N ARG A 179 7.40 8.83 6.97
CA ARG A 179 7.57 7.70 7.90
C ARG A 179 8.74 6.82 7.50
N LYS A 180 9.27 6.07 8.47
CA LYS A 180 10.31 5.07 8.23
C LYS A 180 9.78 3.99 7.30
N THR A 181 10.53 3.68 6.25
CA THR A 181 10.27 2.54 5.36
C THR A 181 10.76 1.24 5.99
N PRO A 182 10.22 0.07 5.62
CA PRO A 182 10.73 -1.21 6.08
C PRO A 182 12.22 -1.38 5.75
N ASP A 183 12.94 -2.03 6.65
CA ASP A 183 14.34 -2.37 6.41
C ASP A 183 14.46 -3.61 5.53
N LYS A 184 13.51 -4.57 5.64
CA LYS A 184 13.50 -5.78 4.81
C LYS A 184 12.10 -6.27 4.48
N ILE A 185 11.95 -6.81 3.27
CA ILE A 185 10.79 -7.59 2.82
C ILE A 185 11.28 -9.01 2.49
N CYS A 186 10.70 -10.01 3.18
CA CYS A 186 11.05 -11.43 3.07
C CYS A 186 9.86 -12.28 2.60
#